data_3e3e875e0c4cd4c159ec7731c18da8fb
#
_entry.id   3e3e875e0c4cd4c159ec7731c18da8fb
#
_cell.length_a   1.000
_cell.length_b   1.000
_cell.length_c   1.000
_cell.angle_alpha   90.00
_cell.angle_beta   90.00
_cell.angle_gamma   90.00
#
_symmetry.space_group_name_H-M   'P 1'
#
loop_
_entity.id
_entity.type
_entity.pdbx_description
1 polymer ?
#
loop_
_entity_poly.entity_id
_entity_poly.type
_entity_poly.pdbx_seq_one_letter_code
_entity_poly.pdbx_strand_id
1 'polypeptide(L)'
;YNLIVIIAAQLLKIIALFSPKMKLFMDGRKSIFQTLADKIKPSDKTIWFHAASLGEYEQGLPVIEAIKQQFPSHKIVVTFFSPSGYEVRKNNTVADVTVYLPLDTISNAKQFISLVHPEMAFFIKYEYWPNYLNELKKQQIKTYLISGILRENQAFFKWYGGFYRKALKTFDYFFVQNESSKTLLQSIGFNNVKVSGDTRFDRVVSILERDNSLDFIEQFKDNKTTIVIGSSWPK
;
A
#
# COMPACT_ATOMS: atom_id res chain seq x y z
N TYR A 1 -1.26 -20.02 9.21
CA TYR A 1 -1.26 -18.94 8.25
C TYR A 1 -0.82 -19.39 6.86
N ASN A 2 0.40 -19.93 6.70
CA ASN A 2 0.95 -20.33 5.38
C ASN A 2 0.08 -21.35 4.64
N LEU A 3 -0.41 -22.38 5.35
CA LEU A 3 -1.32 -23.37 4.77
C LEU A 3 -2.62 -22.69 4.27
N ILE A 4 -3.17 -21.77 5.05
CA ILE A 4 -4.39 -21.04 4.67
C ILE A 4 -4.14 -20.21 3.40
N VAL A 5 -3.00 -19.52 3.29
CA VAL A 5 -2.64 -18.73 2.11
C VAL A 5 -2.50 -19.62 0.87
N ILE A 6 -1.89 -20.81 1.01
CA ILE A 6 -1.75 -21.77 -0.10
C ILE A 6 -3.11 -22.29 -0.55
N ILE A 7 -3.98 -22.68 0.40
CA ILE A 7 -5.34 -23.15 0.08
C ILE A 7 -6.13 -22.00 -0.59
N ALA A 8 -6.09 -20.79 -0.02
CA ALA A 8 -6.74 -19.63 -0.60
C ALA A 8 -6.26 -19.35 -2.03
N ALA A 9 -4.96 -19.49 -2.31
CA ALA A 9 -4.40 -19.32 -3.65
C ALA A 9 -4.99 -20.31 -4.66
N GLN A 10 -5.21 -21.57 -4.27
CA GLN A 10 -5.84 -22.56 -5.16
C GLN A 10 -7.33 -22.25 -5.38
N LEU A 11 -8.05 -21.88 -4.32
CA LEU A 11 -9.46 -21.48 -4.43
C LEU A 11 -9.63 -20.25 -5.33
N LEU A 12 -8.74 -19.27 -5.20
CA LEU A 12 -8.77 -18.07 -6.06
C LEU A 12 -8.56 -18.40 -7.55
N LYS A 13 -7.78 -19.42 -7.89
CA LYS A 13 -7.65 -19.89 -9.28
C LYS A 13 -8.98 -20.41 -9.82
N ILE A 14 -9.72 -21.15 -9.00
CA ILE A 14 -11.05 -21.66 -9.40
C ILE A 14 -12.04 -20.50 -9.55
N ILE A 15 -12.08 -19.58 -8.58
CA ILE A 15 -12.97 -18.42 -8.62
C ILE A 15 -12.66 -17.52 -9.83
N ALA A 16 -11.39 -17.44 -10.24
CA ALA A 16 -10.97 -16.66 -11.40
C ALA A 16 -11.57 -17.15 -12.73
N LEU A 17 -12.04 -18.40 -12.79
CA LEU A 17 -12.75 -18.92 -13.97
C LEU A 17 -14.13 -18.28 -14.15
N PHE A 18 -14.75 -17.80 -13.07
CA PHE A 18 -16.12 -17.29 -13.03
C PHE A 18 -16.20 -15.78 -12.76
N SER A 19 -15.08 -15.12 -12.40
CA SER A 19 -15.06 -13.71 -12.03
C SER A 19 -13.97 -12.95 -12.79
N PRO A 20 -14.35 -12.00 -13.67
CA PRO A 20 -13.39 -11.17 -14.41
C PRO A 20 -12.42 -10.43 -13.48
N LYS A 21 -12.90 -9.94 -12.33
CA LYS A 21 -12.07 -9.28 -11.34
C LYS A 21 -11.02 -10.22 -10.72
N MET A 22 -11.41 -11.46 -10.41
CA MET A 22 -10.48 -12.45 -9.87
C MET A 22 -9.53 -12.97 -10.94
N LYS A 23 -9.96 -13.02 -12.19
CA LYS A 23 -9.08 -13.31 -13.33
C LYS A 23 -7.98 -12.25 -13.44
N LEU A 24 -8.31 -10.96 -13.45
CA LEU A 24 -7.33 -9.86 -13.43
C LEU A 24 -6.39 -9.97 -12.23
N PHE A 25 -6.94 -10.29 -11.05
CA PHE A 25 -6.17 -10.47 -9.82
C PHE A 25 -5.12 -11.59 -9.96
N MET A 26 -5.48 -12.73 -10.55
CA MET A 26 -4.59 -13.88 -10.72
C MET A 26 -3.63 -13.70 -11.91
N ASP A 27 -4.14 -13.23 -13.05
CA ASP A 27 -3.33 -13.08 -14.27
C ASP A 27 -2.26 -11.99 -14.10
N GLY A 28 -2.59 -10.89 -13.46
CA GLY A 28 -1.64 -9.80 -13.17
C GLY A 28 -0.47 -10.21 -12.27
N ARG A 29 -0.56 -11.38 -11.61
CA ARG A 29 0.52 -11.91 -10.76
C ARG A 29 1.46 -12.90 -11.47
N LYS A 30 1.14 -13.33 -12.71
CA LYS A 30 1.92 -14.37 -13.40
C LYS A 30 3.33 -13.92 -13.79
N SER A 31 3.49 -12.65 -14.17
CA SER A 31 4.75 -12.10 -14.70
C SER A 31 5.50 -11.18 -13.74
N ILE A 32 5.07 -11.08 -12.48
CA ILE A 32 5.64 -10.10 -11.54
C ILE A 32 7.15 -10.25 -11.39
N PHE A 33 7.64 -11.45 -11.13
CA PHE A 33 9.05 -11.70 -10.90
C PHE A 33 9.90 -11.42 -12.14
N GLN A 34 9.38 -11.75 -13.33
CA GLN A 34 10.05 -11.41 -14.58
C GLN A 34 10.09 -9.88 -14.75
N THR A 35 8.97 -9.19 -14.55
CA THR A 35 8.89 -7.73 -14.64
C THR A 35 9.86 -7.04 -13.66
N LEU A 36 9.99 -7.57 -12.44
CA LEU A 36 10.94 -7.04 -11.45
C LEU A 36 12.37 -7.25 -11.90
N ALA A 37 12.72 -8.46 -12.38
CA ALA A 37 14.06 -8.78 -12.85
C ALA A 37 14.47 -7.94 -14.08
N ASP A 38 13.52 -7.64 -14.97
CA ASP A 38 13.78 -6.81 -16.15
C ASP A 38 13.99 -5.32 -15.80
N LYS A 39 13.26 -4.82 -14.77
CA LYS A 39 13.24 -3.39 -14.44
C LYS A 39 14.20 -2.99 -13.33
N ILE A 40 14.59 -3.91 -12.46
CA ILE A 40 15.45 -3.65 -11.30
C ILE A 40 16.77 -4.41 -11.48
N LYS A 41 17.86 -3.66 -11.57
CA LYS A 41 19.22 -4.21 -11.65
C LYS A 41 19.79 -4.41 -10.24
N PRO A 42 20.73 -5.34 -10.02
CA PRO A 42 21.38 -5.53 -8.72
C PRO A 42 22.11 -4.27 -8.18
N SER A 43 22.49 -3.34 -9.07
CA SER A 43 23.12 -2.06 -8.70
C SER A 43 22.15 -0.95 -8.34
N ASP A 44 20.86 -1.13 -8.57
CA ASP A 44 19.85 -0.11 -8.28
C ASP A 44 19.62 -0.02 -6.76
N LYS A 45 19.44 1.19 -6.27
CA LYS A 45 18.91 1.43 -4.93
C LYS A 45 17.41 1.54 -5.04
N THR A 46 16.69 0.85 -4.17
CA THR A 46 15.23 0.85 -4.25
C THR A 46 14.55 1.23 -2.94
N ILE A 47 13.39 1.84 -3.04
CA ILE A 47 12.48 2.10 -1.92
C ILE A 47 11.13 1.52 -2.29
N TRP A 48 10.58 0.68 -1.41
CA TRP A 48 9.34 -0.03 -1.67
C TRP A 48 8.16 0.57 -0.90
N PHE A 49 7.05 0.81 -1.62
CA PHE A 49 5.77 1.21 -1.06
C PHE A 49 4.71 0.15 -1.37
N HIS A 50 3.94 -0.22 -0.36
CA HIS A 50 2.81 -1.15 -0.52
C HIS A 50 1.49 -0.50 -0.13
N ALA A 51 0.51 -0.57 -1.05
CA ALA A 51 -0.88 -0.16 -0.85
C ALA A 51 -1.82 -1.28 -1.33
N ALA A 52 -2.85 -1.64 -0.56
CA ALA A 52 -3.77 -2.66 -1.04
C ALA A 52 -4.65 -2.18 -2.19
N SER A 53 -5.01 -0.93 -2.20
CA SER A 53 -6.01 -0.35 -3.10
C SER A 53 -5.64 1.04 -3.59
N LEU A 54 -6.44 1.58 -4.54
CA LEU A 54 -6.27 2.95 -5.02
C LEU A 54 -6.39 3.98 -3.88
N GLY A 55 -7.38 3.83 -2.99
CA GLY A 55 -7.59 4.77 -1.90
C GLY A 55 -6.42 4.83 -0.91
N GLU A 56 -5.75 3.71 -0.65
CA GLU A 56 -4.54 3.67 0.17
C GLU A 56 -3.35 4.27 -0.56
N TYR A 57 -3.20 4.00 -1.85
CA TYR A 57 -2.18 4.64 -2.67
C TYR A 57 -2.30 6.16 -2.64
N GLU A 58 -3.51 6.71 -2.81
CA GLU A 58 -3.74 8.16 -2.74
C GLU A 58 -3.38 8.74 -1.36
N GLN A 59 -3.57 7.97 -0.29
CA GLN A 59 -3.09 8.35 1.04
C GLN A 59 -1.56 8.32 1.14
N GLY A 60 -0.90 7.38 0.49
CA GLY A 60 0.56 7.28 0.48
C GLY A 60 1.25 8.25 -0.49
N LEU A 61 0.52 8.76 -1.49
CA LEU A 61 1.11 9.52 -2.59
C LEU A 61 1.92 10.75 -2.15
N PRO A 62 1.47 11.60 -1.21
CA PRO A 62 2.29 12.71 -0.72
C PRO A 62 3.64 12.26 -0.15
N VAL A 63 3.65 11.12 0.55
CA VAL A 63 4.89 10.56 1.12
C VAL A 63 5.76 9.96 0.02
N ILE A 64 5.19 9.30 -0.97
CA ILE A 64 5.93 8.74 -2.13
C ILE A 64 6.62 9.88 -2.91
N GLU A 65 5.90 10.97 -3.18
CA GLU A 65 6.42 12.14 -3.88
C GLU A 65 7.55 12.80 -3.10
N ALA A 66 7.39 13.02 -1.79
CA ALA A 66 8.41 13.59 -0.91
C ALA A 66 9.66 12.71 -0.84
N ILE A 67 9.51 11.39 -0.69
CA ILE A 67 10.62 10.43 -0.67
C ILE A 67 11.34 10.41 -2.02
N LYS A 68 10.61 10.44 -3.15
CA LYS A 68 11.24 10.50 -4.48
C LYS A 68 12.08 11.76 -4.66
N GLN A 69 11.62 12.90 -4.16
CA GLN A 69 12.38 14.16 -4.18
C GLN A 69 13.62 14.09 -3.29
N GLN A 70 13.51 13.50 -2.11
CA GLN A 70 14.60 13.39 -1.14
C GLN A 70 15.66 12.35 -1.56
N PHE A 71 15.24 11.30 -2.26
CA PHE A 71 16.09 10.19 -2.72
C PHE A 71 16.05 10.03 -4.25
N PRO A 72 16.51 11.02 -5.03
CA PRO A 72 16.34 11.03 -6.49
C PRO A 72 17.10 9.90 -7.20
N SER A 73 18.11 9.32 -6.55
CA SER A 73 18.89 8.18 -7.08
C SER A 73 18.24 6.82 -6.85
N HIS A 74 17.16 6.76 -6.04
CA HIS A 74 16.48 5.52 -5.74
C HIS A 74 15.31 5.28 -6.69
N LYS A 75 15.15 4.05 -7.13
CA LYS A 75 13.95 3.61 -7.82
C LYS A 75 12.81 3.40 -6.82
N ILE A 76 11.69 4.01 -7.09
CA ILE A 76 10.46 3.82 -6.32
C ILE A 76 9.71 2.62 -6.88
N VAL A 77 9.53 1.60 -6.05
CA VAL A 77 8.75 0.41 -6.35
C VAL A 77 7.41 0.51 -5.62
N VAL A 78 6.32 0.50 -6.35
CA VAL A 78 4.96 0.49 -5.78
C VAL A 78 4.30 -0.84 -6.05
N THR A 79 3.73 -1.43 -5.01
CA THR A 79 2.95 -2.65 -5.15
C THR A 79 1.50 -2.45 -4.73
N PHE A 80 0.60 -3.07 -5.48
CA PHE A 80 -0.83 -3.13 -5.16
C PHE A 80 -1.27 -4.55 -4.86
N PHE A 81 -2.21 -4.71 -3.93
CA PHE A 81 -2.86 -6.01 -3.74
C PHE A 81 -4.08 -6.17 -4.64
N SER A 82 -4.89 -5.14 -4.77
CA SER A 82 -6.16 -5.14 -5.50
C SER A 82 -6.02 -4.65 -6.95
N PRO A 83 -6.78 -5.22 -7.91
CA PRO A 83 -6.89 -4.68 -9.26
C PRO A 83 -7.34 -3.22 -9.31
N SER A 84 -8.17 -2.78 -8.38
CA SER A 84 -8.68 -1.40 -8.34
C SER A 84 -7.58 -0.34 -8.21
N GLY A 85 -6.47 -0.68 -7.56
CA GLY A 85 -5.30 0.20 -7.48
C GLY A 85 -4.38 0.03 -8.69
N TYR A 86 -4.01 -1.21 -8.98
CA TYR A 86 -3.05 -1.51 -10.04
C TYR A 86 -3.51 -1.06 -11.42
N GLU A 87 -4.73 -1.44 -11.84
CA GLU A 87 -5.22 -1.14 -13.18
C GLU A 87 -5.31 0.37 -13.46
N VAL A 88 -5.58 1.17 -12.42
CA VAL A 88 -5.65 2.63 -12.52
C VAL A 88 -4.25 3.26 -12.51
N ARG A 89 -3.30 2.68 -11.78
CA ARG A 89 -1.98 3.29 -11.50
C ARG A 89 -0.78 2.57 -12.11
N LYS A 90 -0.97 1.49 -12.88
CA LYS A 90 0.13 0.73 -13.52
C LYS A 90 1.04 1.57 -14.43
N ASN A 91 0.53 2.67 -15.00
CA ASN A 91 1.27 3.61 -15.84
C ASN A 91 1.56 4.94 -15.13
N ASN A 92 1.60 4.93 -13.80
CA ASN A 92 1.88 6.13 -13.04
C ASN A 92 3.35 6.56 -13.22
N THR A 93 3.58 7.88 -13.22
CA THR A 93 4.91 8.47 -13.47
C THR A 93 5.71 8.71 -12.19
N VAL A 94 5.10 8.56 -11.03
CA VAL A 94 5.78 8.77 -9.73
C VAL A 94 6.63 7.57 -9.36
N ALA A 95 6.13 6.35 -9.63
CA ALA A 95 6.86 5.11 -9.40
C ALA A 95 7.65 4.66 -10.65
N ASP A 96 8.86 4.18 -10.45
CA ASP A 96 9.69 3.61 -11.52
C ASP A 96 9.24 2.19 -11.88
N VAL A 97 8.71 1.47 -10.89
CA VAL A 97 8.15 0.13 -11.08
C VAL A 97 6.84 0.01 -10.32
N THR A 98 5.78 -0.36 -11.03
CA THR A 98 4.46 -0.67 -10.42
C THR A 98 4.08 -2.09 -10.77
N VAL A 99 3.79 -2.92 -9.76
CA VAL A 99 3.38 -4.32 -9.93
C VAL A 99 2.32 -4.71 -8.87
N TYR A 100 1.69 -5.86 -9.06
CA TYR A 100 0.95 -6.48 -7.97
C TYR A 100 1.90 -7.03 -6.90
N LEU A 101 1.48 -7.03 -5.63
CA LEU A 101 2.18 -7.80 -4.60
C LEU A 101 1.88 -9.29 -4.83
N PRO A 102 2.90 -10.17 -4.96
CA PRO A 102 2.67 -11.61 -4.95
C PRO A 102 1.96 -12.06 -3.67
N LEU A 103 1.20 -13.14 -3.72
CA LEU A 103 0.52 -13.67 -2.54
C LEU A 103 1.55 -13.96 -1.43
N ASP A 104 1.16 -13.70 -0.17
CA ASP A 104 2.06 -13.72 0.99
C ASP A 104 2.45 -15.15 1.42
N THR A 105 3.17 -15.84 0.53
CA THR A 105 3.85 -17.10 0.84
C THR A 105 5.32 -16.83 1.20
N ILE A 106 5.94 -17.75 1.95
CA ILE A 106 7.37 -17.65 2.31
C ILE A 106 8.26 -17.54 1.06
N SER A 107 7.96 -18.33 0.02
CA SER A 107 8.73 -18.34 -1.22
C SER A 107 8.61 -17.01 -1.95
N ASN A 108 7.37 -16.51 -2.13
CA ASN A 108 7.13 -15.25 -2.81
C ASN A 108 7.76 -14.06 -2.08
N ALA A 109 7.64 -14.02 -0.74
CA ALA A 109 8.24 -12.95 0.06
C ALA A 109 9.77 -12.93 -0.10
N LYS A 110 10.42 -14.08 0.00
CA LYS A 110 11.87 -14.19 -0.21
C LYS A 110 12.29 -13.75 -1.61
N GLN A 111 11.63 -14.26 -2.64
CA GLN A 111 11.97 -13.95 -4.03
C GLN A 111 11.73 -12.46 -4.34
N PHE A 112 10.60 -11.91 -3.88
CA PHE A 112 10.28 -10.50 -4.06
C PHE A 112 11.31 -9.60 -3.40
N ILE A 113 11.62 -9.82 -2.11
CA ILE A 113 12.58 -9.00 -1.38
C ILE A 113 13.99 -9.13 -1.99
N SER A 114 14.36 -10.32 -2.46
CA SER A 114 15.64 -10.53 -3.15
C SER A 114 15.75 -9.77 -4.47
N LEU A 115 14.67 -9.67 -5.25
CA LEU A 115 14.66 -8.95 -6.53
C LEU A 115 14.55 -7.43 -6.35
N VAL A 116 13.71 -7.00 -5.40
CA VAL A 116 13.51 -5.57 -5.12
C VAL A 116 14.65 -5.00 -4.28
N HIS A 117 15.24 -5.77 -3.38
CA HIS A 117 16.31 -5.41 -2.42
C HIS A 117 16.20 -3.99 -1.86
N PRO A 118 15.03 -3.65 -1.23
CA PRO A 118 14.76 -2.29 -0.83
C PRO A 118 15.62 -1.85 0.37
N GLU A 119 16.14 -0.62 0.34
CA GLU A 119 16.79 0.00 1.52
C GLU A 119 15.73 0.40 2.58
N MET A 120 14.53 0.74 2.13
CA MET A 120 13.39 1.09 2.99
C MET A 120 12.09 0.52 2.41
N ALA A 121 11.17 0.13 3.30
CA ALA A 121 9.84 -0.35 2.95
C ALA A 121 8.76 0.43 3.72
N PHE A 122 7.74 0.87 3.00
CA PHE A 122 6.60 1.62 3.54
C PHE A 122 5.30 0.87 3.27
N PHE A 123 4.56 0.58 4.34
CA PHE A 123 3.24 -0.02 4.29
C PHE A 123 2.19 1.02 4.61
N ILE A 124 1.13 1.09 3.79
CA ILE A 124 0.11 2.13 3.92
C ILE A 124 -1.10 1.54 4.62
N LYS A 125 -1.49 2.12 5.75
CA LYS A 125 -2.74 1.89 6.49
C LYS A 125 -2.84 0.53 7.20
N TYR A 126 -3.36 -0.54 6.56
CA TYR A 126 -3.73 -1.81 7.23
C TYR A 126 -2.89 -3.01 6.76
N GLU A 127 -1.84 -2.78 6.04
CA GLU A 127 -1.12 -3.81 5.30
C GLU A 127 -0.10 -4.55 6.18
N TYR A 128 -0.56 -5.62 6.81
CA TYR A 128 0.24 -6.44 7.73
C TYR A 128 0.44 -7.84 7.14
N TRP A 129 1.38 -7.99 6.20
CA TRP A 129 1.70 -9.22 5.49
C TRP A 129 2.82 -9.98 6.21
N PRO A 130 2.52 -11.04 7.02
CA PRO A 130 3.49 -11.63 7.95
C PRO A 130 4.75 -12.16 7.29
N ASN A 131 4.67 -12.81 6.12
CA ASN A 131 5.88 -13.36 5.50
C ASN A 131 6.76 -12.25 4.92
N TYR A 132 6.17 -11.22 4.29
CA TYR A 132 6.92 -10.04 3.85
C TYR A 132 7.57 -9.32 5.02
N LEU A 133 6.82 -9.04 6.08
CA LEU A 133 7.35 -8.38 7.28
C LEU A 133 8.47 -9.21 7.94
N ASN A 134 8.31 -10.53 8.05
CA ASN A 134 9.34 -11.40 8.60
C ASN A 134 10.61 -11.41 7.73
N GLU A 135 10.49 -11.39 6.40
CA GLU A 135 11.65 -11.37 5.50
C GLU A 135 12.36 -10.02 5.54
N LEU A 136 11.63 -8.90 5.57
CA LEU A 136 12.18 -7.55 5.78
C LEU A 136 12.98 -7.48 7.08
N LYS A 137 12.41 -7.99 8.18
CA LYS A 137 13.08 -8.03 9.48
C LYS A 137 14.36 -8.86 9.44
N LYS A 138 14.32 -10.03 8.81
CA LYS A 138 15.46 -10.93 8.68
C LYS A 138 16.62 -10.25 7.94
N GLN A 139 16.31 -9.45 6.93
CA GLN A 139 17.29 -8.71 6.14
C GLN A 139 17.60 -7.32 6.73
N GLN A 140 17.06 -6.98 7.91
CA GLN A 140 17.27 -5.71 8.60
C GLN A 140 16.87 -4.48 7.79
N ILE A 141 15.90 -4.63 6.89
CA ILE A 141 15.40 -3.55 6.05
C ILE A 141 14.52 -2.62 6.89
N LYS A 142 14.80 -1.31 6.82
CA LYS A 142 14.02 -0.29 7.51
C LYS A 142 12.57 -0.29 7.03
N THR A 143 11.64 -0.49 7.97
CA THR A 143 10.24 -0.71 7.64
C THR A 143 9.33 0.23 8.42
N TYR A 144 8.44 0.91 7.72
CA TYR A 144 7.57 1.94 8.27
C TYR A 144 6.09 1.67 7.95
N LEU A 145 5.21 1.89 8.92
CA LEU A 145 3.79 2.02 8.67
C LEU A 145 3.44 3.49 8.56
N ILE A 146 2.78 3.89 7.48
CA ILE A 146 2.32 5.27 7.27
C ILE A 146 0.80 5.34 7.18
N SER A 147 0.24 6.46 7.63
CA SER A 147 -1.22 6.69 7.69
C SER A 147 -1.98 5.54 8.38
N GLY A 148 -1.34 4.91 9.39
CA GLY A 148 -1.90 3.77 10.11
C GLY A 148 -3.15 4.16 10.91
N ILE A 149 -4.17 3.31 10.85
CA ILE A 149 -5.33 3.42 11.74
C ILE A 149 -5.64 2.05 12.33
N LEU A 150 -5.75 1.97 13.65
CA LEU A 150 -5.89 0.73 14.40
C LEU A 150 -7.25 0.67 15.08
N ARG A 151 -7.77 -0.53 15.26
CA ARG A 151 -9.07 -0.80 15.88
C ARG A 151 -8.95 -1.95 16.87
N GLU A 152 -9.63 -1.85 17.99
CA GLU A 152 -9.59 -2.85 19.08
C GLU A 152 -10.01 -4.27 18.66
N ASN A 153 -10.85 -4.39 17.62
CA ASN A 153 -11.31 -5.69 17.12
C ASN A 153 -10.26 -6.43 16.27
N GLN A 154 -9.14 -5.80 15.89
CA GLN A 154 -8.09 -6.43 15.11
C GLN A 154 -7.37 -7.53 15.91
N ALA A 155 -6.95 -8.60 15.22
CA ALA A 155 -6.44 -9.83 15.82
C ALA A 155 -5.23 -9.61 16.75
N PHE A 156 -4.35 -8.65 16.46
CA PHE A 156 -3.16 -8.39 17.28
C PHE A 156 -3.47 -7.77 18.66
N PHE A 157 -4.68 -7.23 18.89
CA PHE A 157 -5.13 -6.80 20.22
C PHE A 157 -5.82 -7.91 21.02
N LYS A 158 -6.07 -9.08 20.41
CA LYS A 158 -6.70 -10.21 21.07
C LYS A 158 -5.67 -11.11 21.75
N TRP A 159 -6.11 -11.90 22.74
CA TRP A 159 -5.24 -12.84 23.47
C TRP A 159 -4.49 -13.81 22.53
N TYR A 160 -5.12 -14.24 21.43
CA TYR A 160 -4.55 -15.13 20.42
C TYR A 160 -3.67 -14.41 19.36
N GLY A 161 -3.52 -13.10 19.44
CA GLY A 161 -2.86 -12.27 18.43
C GLY A 161 -1.31 -12.33 18.41
N GLY A 162 -0.69 -13.20 19.18
CA GLY A 162 0.78 -13.29 19.32
C GLY A 162 1.52 -13.42 17.99
N PHE A 163 0.98 -14.22 17.07
CA PHE A 163 1.55 -14.37 15.73
C PHE A 163 1.63 -13.04 14.96
N TYR A 164 0.54 -12.28 14.95
CA TYR A 164 0.49 -10.98 14.27
C TYR A 164 1.33 -9.93 15.00
N ARG A 165 1.33 -9.90 16.33
CA ARG A 165 2.22 -9.01 17.11
C ARG A 165 3.70 -9.25 16.80
N LYS A 166 4.09 -10.51 16.54
CA LYS A 166 5.46 -10.84 16.12
C LYS A 166 5.81 -10.16 14.79
N ALA A 167 4.88 -10.16 13.82
CA ALA A 167 5.09 -9.49 12.54
C ALA A 167 5.17 -7.95 12.70
N LEU A 168 4.34 -7.35 13.57
CA LEU A 168 4.40 -5.92 13.86
C LEU A 168 5.75 -5.45 14.41
N LYS A 169 6.51 -6.34 15.08
CA LYS A 169 7.88 -6.03 15.55
C LYS A 169 8.89 -5.75 14.41
N THR A 170 8.48 -5.88 13.16
CA THR A 170 9.29 -5.51 12.00
C THR A 170 9.33 -4.00 11.80
N PHE A 171 8.25 -3.30 12.15
CA PHE A 171 8.19 -1.87 11.93
C PHE A 171 9.17 -1.12 12.85
N ASP A 172 10.09 -0.39 12.24
CA ASP A 172 10.97 0.54 12.95
C ASP A 172 10.17 1.71 13.52
N TYR A 173 9.12 2.14 12.81
CA TYR A 173 8.25 3.21 13.27
C TYR A 173 6.82 3.10 12.71
N PHE A 174 5.85 3.53 13.51
CA PHE A 174 4.44 3.62 13.14
C PHE A 174 4.02 5.08 13.09
N PHE A 175 3.65 5.57 11.91
CA PHE A 175 3.01 6.87 11.73
C PHE A 175 1.50 6.64 11.63
N VAL A 176 0.77 7.04 12.66
CA VAL A 176 -0.67 6.74 12.79
C VAL A 176 -1.52 8.00 12.65
N GLN A 177 -2.80 7.82 12.30
CA GLN A 177 -3.68 8.94 12.02
C GLN A 177 -4.16 9.67 13.28
N ASN A 178 -4.26 8.97 14.43
CA ASN A 178 -4.88 9.52 15.63
C ASN A 178 -4.31 8.93 16.94
N GLU A 179 -4.60 9.61 18.07
CA GLU A 179 -4.14 9.19 19.39
C GLU A 179 -4.74 7.84 19.83
N SER A 180 -5.95 7.49 19.42
CA SER A 180 -6.54 6.18 19.72
C SER A 180 -5.70 5.05 19.15
N SER A 181 -5.25 5.16 17.89
CA SER A 181 -4.35 4.19 17.25
C SER A 181 -3.00 4.09 17.96
N LYS A 182 -2.45 5.22 18.42
CA LYS A 182 -1.21 5.24 19.20
C LYS A 182 -1.40 4.53 20.55
N THR A 183 -2.46 4.84 21.29
CA THR A 183 -2.77 4.21 22.57
C THR A 183 -2.93 2.69 22.41
N LEU A 184 -3.62 2.23 21.36
CA LEU A 184 -3.77 0.81 21.06
C LEU A 184 -2.42 0.12 20.81
N LEU A 185 -1.51 0.70 20.03
CA LEU A 185 -0.17 0.14 19.83
C LEU A 185 0.63 0.10 21.13
N GLN A 186 0.58 1.15 21.93
CA GLN A 186 1.25 1.22 23.22
C GLN A 186 0.73 0.16 24.19
N SER A 187 -0.57 -0.15 24.18
CA SER A 187 -1.17 -1.19 25.04
C SER A 187 -0.63 -2.61 24.78
N ILE A 188 -0.03 -2.83 23.62
CA ILE A 188 0.61 -4.10 23.26
C ILE A 188 2.14 -3.99 23.14
N GLY A 189 2.73 -2.92 23.69
CA GLY A 189 4.17 -2.75 23.91
C GLY A 189 4.93 -2.05 22.78
N PHE A 190 4.27 -1.37 21.83
CA PHE A 190 4.94 -0.56 20.80
C PHE A 190 4.98 0.91 21.20
N ASN A 191 6.18 1.44 21.46
CA ASN A 191 6.41 2.85 21.82
C ASN A 191 6.96 3.70 20.65
N ASN A 192 7.41 3.08 19.60
CA ASN A 192 7.91 3.70 18.36
C ASN A 192 6.74 4.18 17.48
N VAL A 193 5.85 5.01 18.05
CA VAL A 193 4.61 5.45 17.42
C VAL A 193 4.51 6.98 17.46
N LYS A 194 4.16 7.59 16.34
CA LYS A 194 3.89 9.04 16.23
C LYS A 194 2.54 9.26 15.55
N VAL A 195 1.74 10.17 16.08
CA VAL A 195 0.55 10.67 15.40
C VAL A 195 1.00 11.67 14.33
N SER A 196 0.69 11.40 13.09
CA SER A 196 1.03 12.21 11.92
C SER A 196 -0.19 12.74 11.17
N GLY A 197 -1.39 12.39 11.62
CA GLY A 197 -2.62 12.77 10.93
C GLY A 197 -2.96 11.85 9.75
N ASP A 198 -3.97 12.27 9.01
CA ASP A 198 -4.46 11.56 7.82
C ASP A 198 -3.95 12.26 6.56
N THR A 199 -3.07 11.60 5.85
CA THR A 199 -2.45 12.12 4.62
C THR A 199 -3.42 12.39 3.46
N ARG A 200 -4.72 12.06 3.61
CA ARG A 200 -5.75 12.51 2.67
C ARG A 200 -5.90 14.04 2.69
N PHE A 201 -5.68 14.69 3.83
CA PHE A 201 -5.71 16.15 3.92
C PHE A 201 -4.57 16.77 3.11
N ASP A 202 -3.36 16.23 3.21
CA ASP A 202 -2.22 16.68 2.40
C ASP A 202 -2.52 16.53 0.90
N ARG A 203 -3.18 15.42 0.52
CA ARG A 203 -3.60 15.19 -0.86
C ARG A 203 -4.63 16.21 -1.34
N VAL A 204 -5.62 16.55 -0.50
CA VAL A 204 -6.62 17.57 -0.82
C VAL A 204 -5.97 18.93 -0.98
N VAL A 205 -5.09 19.33 -0.07
CA VAL A 205 -4.34 20.60 -0.17
C VAL A 205 -3.57 20.65 -1.49
N SER A 206 -2.81 19.61 -1.82
CA SER A 206 -2.04 19.56 -3.08
C SER A 206 -2.90 19.62 -4.35
N ILE A 207 -4.16 19.19 -4.28
CA ILE A 207 -5.11 19.31 -5.39
C ILE A 207 -5.61 20.75 -5.49
N LEU A 208 -5.92 21.39 -4.35
CA LEU A 208 -6.42 22.77 -4.32
C LEU A 208 -5.37 23.78 -4.81
N GLU A 209 -4.09 23.50 -4.64
CA GLU A 209 -2.98 24.33 -5.10
C GLU A 209 -2.71 24.25 -6.61
N ARG A 210 -3.35 23.33 -7.33
CA ARG A 210 -3.23 23.18 -8.78
C ARG A 210 -4.28 24.03 -9.49
N ASP A 211 -4.02 24.38 -10.75
CA ASP A 211 -5.08 24.85 -11.63
C ASP A 211 -6.09 23.72 -11.86
N ASN A 212 -7.29 23.90 -11.30
CA ASN A 212 -8.40 22.97 -11.42
C ASN A 212 -9.50 23.51 -12.34
N SER A 213 -9.21 24.55 -13.13
CA SER A 213 -10.15 25.08 -14.11
C SER A 213 -10.47 24.03 -15.18
N LEU A 214 -11.73 23.93 -15.53
CA LEU A 214 -12.23 23.01 -16.55
C LEU A 214 -13.17 23.78 -17.48
N ASP A 215 -12.73 24.05 -18.68
CA ASP A 215 -13.47 24.89 -19.68
C ASP A 215 -14.92 24.44 -19.86
N PHE A 216 -15.16 23.12 -19.89
CA PHE A 216 -16.52 22.60 -20.05
C PHE A 216 -17.42 22.87 -18.83
N ILE A 217 -16.84 23.00 -17.64
CA ILE A 217 -17.58 23.36 -16.41
C ILE A 217 -17.92 24.84 -16.44
N GLU A 218 -17.00 25.69 -16.86
CA GLU A 218 -17.27 27.13 -17.01
C GLU A 218 -18.36 27.38 -18.07
N GLN A 219 -18.33 26.69 -19.19
CA GLN A 219 -19.39 26.72 -20.22
C GLN A 219 -20.73 26.21 -19.66
N PHE A 220 -20.72 25.12 -18.88
CA PHE A 220 -21.94 24.58 -18.26
C PHE A 220 -22.55 25.54 -17.23
N LYS A 221 -21.73 26.21 -16.43
CA LYS A 221 -22.17 27.19 -15.43
C LYS A 221 -22.90 28.39 -16.06
N ASP A 222 -22.45 28.84 -17.20
CA ASP A 222 -23.06 29.98 -17.93
C ASP A 222 -23.37 31.17 -16.98
N ASN A 223 -22.41 31.54 -16.12
CA ASN A 223 -22.52 32.53 -15.06
C ASN A 223 -23.69 32.32 -14.06
N LYS A 224 -24.23 31.09 -13.97
CA LYS A 224 -25.32 30.75 -13.04
C LYS A 224 -24.75 30.03 -11.79
N THR A 225 -25.49 30.13 -10.68
CA THR A 225 -25.20 29.38 -9.49
C THR A 225 -25.34 27.88 -9.80
N THR A 226 -24.25 27.12 -9.64
CA THR A 226 -24.19 25.66 -9.91
C THR A 226 -23.95 24.93 -8.62
N ILE A 227 -24.77 23.91 -8.33
CA ILE A 227 -24.60 23.00 -7.18
C ILE A 227 -24.20 21.63 -7.71
N VAL A 228 -23.05 21.13 -7.24
CA VAL A 228 -22.57 19.78 -7.56
C VAL A 228 -22.83 18.86 -6.39
N ILE A 229 -23.60 17.80 -6.60
CA ILE A 229 -23.87 16.77 -5.59
C ILE A 229 -23.10 15.50 -5.97
N GLY A 230 -21.98 15.28 -5.28
CA GLY A 230 -21.16 14.09 -5.49
C GLY A 230 -21.56 12.92 -4.60
N SER A 231 -21.30 11.68 -5.06
CA SER A 231 -21.56 10.44 -4.30
C SER A 231 -23.00 10.26 -3.82
N SER A 232 -23.97 10.73 -4.62
CA SER A 232 -25.39 10.50 -4.36
C SER A 232 -25.76 9.07 -4.75
N TRP A 233 -26.31 8.30 -3.78
CA TRP A 233 -26.77 6.94 -3.99
C TRP A 233 -28.30 6.88 -3.84
N PRO A 234 -29.00 6.10 -4.64
CA PRO A 234 -30.42 5.86 -4.38
C PRO A 234 -30.58 5.19 -3.00
N LYS A 235 -31.64 5.59 -2.29
CA LYS A 235 -31.99 4.98 -1.01
C LYS A 235 -32.52 3.58 -1.20
#